data_a6e29c13001d77316ab69629572e2656
#
_entry.id   a6e29c13001d77316ab69629572e2656
#
_cell.length_a   1.000
_cell.length_b   1.000
_cell.length_c   1.000
_cell.angle_alpha   90.00
_cell.angle_beta   90.00
_cell.angle_gamma   90.00
#
_symmetry.space_group_name_H-M   'P 1'
#
loop_
_entity.id
_entity.type
_entity.pdbx_description
1 polymer ?
#
loop_
_entity_poly.entity_id
_entity_poly.type
_entity_poly.pdbx_seq_one_letter_code
_entity_poly.pdbx_strand_id
1 'polypeptide(L)'
;MKRFLLLVVFTVLSLATNAQSKNDATYEYFIDVYLALGGNNYIPNVYFENDVSKIYDANGEKLTFKSRSAVINYFTKLGWTFVQDIVTGMATSSNNSSEYILLKKQIENIQDAKKGLIFEDEVKKK
;
A
#
# COMPACT_ATOMS: atom_id res chain seq x y z
N MET A 1 -24.26 10.11 47.50
CA MET A 1 -23.14 9.24 47.11
C MET A 1 -23.26 8.69 45.70
N LYS A 2 -24.43 8.31 45.26
CA LYS A 2 -24.58 7.81 43.87
C LYS A 2 -24.30 8.88 42.78
N ARG A 3 -24.53 10.14 43.11
CA ARG A 3 -24.25 11.24 42.15
C ARG A 3 -22.77 11.52 41.94
N PHE A 4 -21.97 11.24 42.95
CA PHE A 4 -20.52 11.41 42.85
C PHE A 4 -19.85 10.37 41.94
N LEU A 5 -20.37 9.12 42.02
CA LEU A 5 -19.86 8.05 41.17
C LEU A 5 -20.15 8.30 39.69
N LEU A 6 -21.33 8.86 39.42
CA LEU A 6 -21.71 9.16 38.01
C LEU A 6 -20.82 10.23 37.41
N LEU A 7 -20.42 11.23 38.18
CA LEU A 7 -19.54 12.31 37.69
C LEU A 7 -18.16 11.82 37.37
N VAL A 8 -17.63 10.91 38.17
CA VAL A 8 -16.29 10.33 37.96
C VAL A 8 -16.28 9.47 36.68
N VAL A 9 -17.35 8.71 36.45
CA VAL A 9 -17.47 7.88 35.25
C VAL A 9 -17.53 8.75 34.00
N PHE A 10 -18.23 9.87 34.06
CA PHE A 10 -18.34 10.79 32.93
C PHE A 10 -16.99 11.44 32.59
N THR A 11 -16.20 11.80 33.58
CA THR A 11 -14.89 12.42 33.34
C THR A 11 -13.89 11.42 32.73
N VAL A 12 -13.96 10.16 33.14
CA VAL A 12 -13.08 9.11 32.57
C VAL A 12 -13.46 8.84 31.13
N LEU A 13 -14.73 8.83 30.81
CA LEU A 13 -15.18 8.60 29.44
C LEU A 13 -14.79 9.74 28.48
N SER A 14 -14.87 10.98 28.95
CA SER A 14 -14.50 12.10 28.10
C SER A 14 -12.99 12.17 27.85
N LEU A 15 -12.18 11.75 28.81
CA LEU A 15 -10.73 11.68 28.63
C LEU A 15 -10.34 10.57 27.66
N ALA A 16 -11.01 9.42 27.72
CA ALA A 16 -10.76 8.32 26.80
C ALA A 16 -11.11 8.69 25.36
N THR A 17 -12.20 9.44 25.16
CA THR A 17 -12.60 9.88 23.82
C THR A 17 -11.60 10.86 23.22
N ASN A 18 -11.08 11.77 24.01
CA ASN A 18 -10.08 12.74 23.55
C ASN A 18 -8.74 12.08 23.23
N ALA A 19 -8.36 11.05 23.95
CA ALA A 19 -7.14 10.30 23.69
C ALA A 19 -7.20 9.52 22.39
N GLN A 20 -8.37 8.97 22.06
CA GLN A 20 -8.56 8.25 20.81
C GLN A 20 -8.50 9.16 19.59
N SER A 21 -9.05 10.36 19.68
CA SER A 21 -9.08 11.28 18.54
C SER A 21 -7.69 11.82 18.18
N LYS A 22 -6.73 11.79 19.11
CA LYS A 22 -5.36 12.25 18.85
C LYS A 22 -4.50 11.22 18.14
N ASN A 23 -4.87 9.93 18.22
CA ASN A 23 -4.06 8.85 17.67
C ASN A 23 -4.54 8.38 16.30
N ASP A 24 -5.65 8.95 15.80
CA ASP A 24 -6.26 8.51 14.55
C ASP A 24 -5.95 9.44 13.37
N ALA A 25 -4.81 10.12 13.41
CA ALA A 25 -4.41 10.98 12.31
C ALA A 25 -3.89 10.14 11.15
N THR A 26 -4.80 9.69 10.28
CA THR A 26 -4.45 8.97 9.07
C THR A 26 -4.60 9.87 7.86
N TYR A 27 -3.91 9.51 6.79
CA TYR A 27 -4.05 10.19 5.51
C TYR A 27 -4.02 9.18 4.37
N GLU A 28 -4.57 9.56 3.23
CA GLU A 28 -4.52 8.72 2.04
C GLU A 28 -3.14 8.84 1.40
N TYR A 29 -2.52 7.69 1.18
CA TYR A 29 -1.24 7.60 0.51
C TYR A 29 -1.41 6.85 -0.80
N PHE A 30 -0.84 7.38 -1.87
CA PHE A 30 -0.96 6.83 -3.22
C PHE A 30 0.37 6.24 -3.67
N ILE A 31 0.29 5.11 -4.35
CA ILE A 31 1.45 4.53 -5.03
C ILE A 31 1.08 4.19 -6.47
N ASP A 32 2.07 4.25 -7.33
CA ASP A 32 1.96 3.73 -8.68
C ASP A 32 2.64 2.38 -8.75
N VAL A 33 2.02 1.42 -9.39
CA VAL A 33 2.63 0.12 -9.64
C VAL A 33 2.77 -0.04 -11.14
N TYR A 34 4.01 0.01 -11.60
CA TYR A 34 4.31 -0.21 -13.00
C TYR A 34 4.34 -1.72 -13.29
N LEU A 35 3.59 -2.13 -14.29
CA LEU A 35 3.51 -3.54 -14.68
C LEU A 35 4.48 -3.83 -15.81
N ALA A 36 5.69 -4.23 -15.45
CA ALA A 36 6.67 -4.66 -16.41
C ALA A 36 6.38 -6.09 -16.84
N LEU A 37 6.64 -6.40 -18.09
CA LEU A 37 6.52 -7.76 -18.59
C LEU A 37 7.88 -8.46 -18.57
N GLY A 38 7.92 -9.62 -17.95
CA GLY A 38 9.07 -10.50 -17.98
C GLY A 38 8.65 -11.85 -18.52
N GLY A 39 8.84 -12.09 -19.82
CA GLY A 39 8.28 -13.26 -20.46
C GLY A 39 6.76 -13.18 -20.49
N ASN A 40 6.10 -14.16 -19.91
CA ASN A 40 4.63 -14.19 -19.83
C ASN A 40 4.08 -13.71 -18.49
N ASN A 41 4.93 -13.16 -17.65
CA ASN A 41 4.55 -12.75 -16.30
C ASN A 41 4.67 -11.24 -16.14
N TYR A 42 3.88 -10.71 -15.21
CA TYR A 42 3.98 -9.32 -14.81
C TYR A 42 4.92 -9.21 -13.62
N ILE A 43 5.83 -8.26 -13.68
CA ILE A 43 6.76 -7.94 -12.61
C ILE A 43 6.44 -6.55 -12.10
N PRO A 44 5.78 -6.41 -10.95
CA PRO A 44 5.41 -5.08 -10.47
C PRO A 44 6.61 -4.32 -9.94
N ASN A 45 6.69 -3.05 -10.33
CA ASN A 45 7.64 -2.08 -9.77
C ASN A 45 6.84 -1.05 -9.02
N VAL A 46 7.05 -0.95 -7.73
CA VAL A 46 6.27 -0.07 -6.86
C VAL A 46 6.96 1.27 -6.74
N TYR A 47 6.24 2.33 -7.10
CA TYR A 47 6.73 3.69 -7.01
C TYR A 47 6.14 4.35 -5.77
N PHE A 48 6.99 4.54 -4.79
CA PHE A 48 6.67 5.40 -3.65
C PHE A 48 7.02 6.83 -4.02
N GLU A 49 6.76 7.75 -3.13
CA GLU A 49 6.98 9.17 -3.39
C GLU A 49 8.38 9.47 -3.91
N ASN A 50 9.39 8.85 -3.31
CA ASN A 50 10.79 9.11 -3.63
C ASN A 50 11.59 7.87 -4.02
N ASP A 51 10.95 6.72 -4.04
CA ASP A 51 11.64 5.45 -4.26
C ASP A 51 10.87 4.57 -5.22
N VAL A 52 11.60 3.74 -5.93
CA VAL A 52 11.01 2.69 -6.74
C VAL A 52 11.68 1.37 -6.38
N SER A 53 10.90 0.31 -6.27
CA SER A 53 11.44 -1.00 -5.96
C SER A 53 10.57 -2.11 -6.51
N LYS A 54 11.21 -3.21 -6.85
CA LYS A 54 10.52 -4.47 -7.08
C LYS A 54 10.22 -5.11 -5.74
N ILE A 55 9.27 -6.03 -5.75
CA ILE A 55 8.89 -6.75 -4.54
C ILE A 55 9.33 -8.20 -4.63
N TYR A 56 9.64 -8.78 -3.48
CA TYR A 56 10.22 -10.10 -3.36
C TYR A 56 9.41 -10.96 -2.41
N ASP A 57 9.54 -12.27 -2.55
CA ASP A 57 8.92 -13.20 -1.62
C ASP A 57 9.85 -13.47 -0.42
N ALA A 58 9.38 -14.30 0.50
CA ALA A 58 10.15 -14.63 1.70
C ALA A 58 11.45 -15.38 1.40
N ASN A 59 11.54 -15.98 0.22
CA ASN A 59 12.74 -16.71 -0.22
C ASN A 59 13.74 -15.82 -0.96
N GLY A 60 13.43 -14.55 -1.12
CA GLY A 60 14.30 -13.61 -1.82
C GLY A 60 14.18 -13.63 -3.33
N GLU A 61 13.12 -14.23 -3.85
CA GLU A 61 12.86 -14.26 -5.29
C GLU A 61 11.87 -13.17 -5.65
N LYS A 62 12.04 -12.58 -6.83
CA LYS A 62 11.11 -11.56 -7.32
C LYS A 62 9.70 -12.12 -7.42
N LEU A 63 8.73 -11.37 -6.93
CA LEU A 63 7.34 -11.73 -7.14
C LEU A 63 6.94 -11.46 -8.58
N THR A 64 6.34 -12.47 -9.20
CA THR A 64 5.79 -12.36 -10.54
C THR A 64 4.35 -12.83 -10.52
N PHE A 65 3.55 -12.31 -11.44
CA PHE A 65 2.12 -12.59 -11.50
C PHE A 65 1.70 -12.94 -12.90
N LYS A 66 0.72 -13.82 -13.03
CA LYS A 66 0.22 -14.28 -14.32
C LYS A 66 -0.72 -13.28 -14.98
N SER A 67 -1.30 -12.38 -14.20
CA SER A 67 -2.28 -11.44 -14.71
C SER A 67 -2.25 -10.15 -13.94
N ARG A 68 -2.79 -9.11 -14.55
CA ARG A 68 -2.99 -7.83 -13.91
C ARG A 68 -3.89 -7.94 -12.69
N SER A 69 -4.94 -8.74 -12.80
CA SER A 69 -5.86 -8.97 -11.70
C SER A 69 -5.16 -9.59 -10.49
N ALA A 70 -4.21 -10.48 -10.74
CA ALA A 70 -3.44 -11.09 -9.66
C ALA A 70 -2.59 -10.06 -8.91
N VAL A 71 -2.03 -9.09 -9.63
CA VAL A 71 -1.29 -7.99 -9.01
C VAL A 71 -2.22 -7.16 -8.13
N ILE A 72 -3.35 -6.76 -8.67
CA ILE A 72 -4.33 -5.95 -7.92
C ILE A 72 -4.79 -6.70 -6.66
N ASN A 73 -5.12 -7.98 -6.81
CA ASN A 73 -5.59 -8.78 -5.69
C ASN A 73 -4.52 -8.92 -4.59
N TYR A 74 -3.27 -9.03 -4.99
CA TYR A 74 -2.16 -9.08 -4.05
C TYR A 74 -2.12 -7.82 -3.18
N PHE A 75 -2.20 -6.65 -3.80
CA PHE A 75 -2.16 -5.39 -3.08
C PHE A 75 -3.43 -5.14 -2.25
N THR A 76 -4.59 -5.54 -2.74
CA THR A 76 -5.82 -5.36 -1.96
C THR A 76 -5.82 -6.21 -0.69
N LYS A 77 -5.18 -7.36 -0.70
CA LYS A 77 -5.01 -8.17 0.51
C LYS A 77 -4.12 -7.49 1.54
N LEU A 78 -3.25 -6.59 1.10
CA LEU A 78 -2.39 -5.81 1.98
C LEU A 78 -3.05 -4.49 2.42
N GLY A 79 -4.31 -4.28 2.07
CA GLY A 79 -5.06 -3.11 2.49
C GLY A 79 -5.11 -1.97 1.48
N TRP A 80 -4.57 -2.17 0.29
CA TRP A 80 -4.62 -1.16 -0.76
C TRP A 80 -5.95 -1.20 -1.50
N THR A 81 -6.38 -0.03 -1.96
CA THR A 81 -7.58 0.12 -2.77
C THR A 81 -7.19 0.53 -4.18
N PHE A 82 -7.72 -0.18 -5.16
CA PHE A 82 -7.51 0.16 -6.57
C PHE A 82 -8.25 1.44 -6.91
N VAL A 83 -7.55 2.39 -7.54
CA VAL A 83 -8.13 3.67 -7.94
C VAL A 83 -8.38 3.69 -9.44
N GLN A 84 -7.33 3.48 -10.23
CA GLN A 84 -7.45 3.50 -11.67
C GLN A 84 -6.23 2.87 -12.34
N ASP A 85 -6.41 2.60 -13.60
CA ASP A 85 -5.42 2.08 -14.52
C ASP A 85 -4.97 3.20 -15.42
N ILE A 86 -3.67 3.31 -15.63
CA ILE A 86 -3.11 4.32 -16.52
C ILE A 86 -2.26 3.61 -17.56
N VAL A 87 -2.65 3.72 -18.83
CA VAL A 87 -1.87 3.19 -19.92
C VAL A 87 -1.27 4.36 -20.68
N THR A 88 0.05 4.41 -20.74
CA THR A 88 0.77 5.46 -21.44
C THR A 88 1.50 4.87 -22.65
N GLY A 89 1.94 5.74 -23.55
CA GLY A 89 2.66 5.30 -24.72
C GLY A 89 1.77 4.66 -25.75
N MET A 90 0.81 5.41 -26.21
CA MET A 90 -0.10 4.96 -27.25
C MET A 90 0.64 4.31 -28.39
N ALA A 91 0.36 3.06 -28.54
CA ALA A 91 0.95 2.24 -29.57
C ALA A 91 0.53 2.69 -30.94
N THR A 92 1.32 3.46 -31.59
CA THR A 92 1.12 3.65 -33.01
C THR A 92 1.73 2.51 -33.82
N SER A 93 2.74 1.87 -33.30
CA SER A 93 3.40 0.84 -34.09
C SER A 93 4.32 -0.04 -33.29
N SER A 94 4.35 0.12 -32.01
CA SER A 94 5.32 -0.64 -31.23
C SER A 94 4.69 -1.13 -29.94
N ASN A 95 5.32 -2.11 -29.41
CA ASN A 95 4.90 -2.74 -28.17
C ASN A 95 5.29 -1.95 -26.93
N ASN A 96 5.45 -0.63 -27.06
CA ASN A 96 5.95 0.22 -25.99
C ASN A 96 4.88 0.88 -25.15
N SER A 97 3.77 0.19 -24.92
CA SER A 97 2.79 0.69 -23.98
C SER A 97 3.23 0.35 -22.57
N SER A 98 3.12 1.33 -21.68
CA SER A 98 3.41 1.16 -20.27
C SER A 98 2.11 1.23 -19.50
N GLU A 99 1.92 0.29 -18.60
CA GLU A 99 0.73 0.24 -17.77
C GLU A 99 1.08 0.46 -16.32
N TYR A 100 0.36 1.38 -15.68
CA TYR A 100 0.50 1.68 -14.26
C TYR A 100 -0.83 1.46 -13.57
N ILE A 101 -0.79 0.94 -12.37
CA ILE A 101 -1.97 0.83 -11.52
C ILE A 101 -1.80 1.81 -10.38
N LEU A 102 -2.78 2.68 -10.19
CA LEU A 102 -2.80 3.62 -9.07
C LEU A 102 -3.56 3.00 -7.92
N LEU A 103 -2.91 2.91 -6.77
CA LEU A 103 -3.47 2.35 -5.54
C LEU A 103 -3.39 3.37 -4.43
N LYS A 104 -4.30 3.28 -3.48
CA LYS A 104 -4.30 4.14 -2.29
C LYS A 104 -4.53 3.33 -1.04
N LYS A 105 -4.05 3.86 0.08
CA LYS A 105 -4.19 3.24 1.39
C LYS A 105 -4.19 4.30 2.47
N GLN A 106 -5.02 4.11 3.50
CA GLN A 106 -5.01 4.96 4.68
C GLN A 106 -3.83 4.55 5.56
N ILE A 107 -2.95 5.49 5.85
CA ILE A 107 -1.76 5.22 6.66
C ILE A 107 -1.57 6.30 7.71
N GLU A 108 -0.88 5.97 8.79
CA GLU A 108 -0.45 6.93 9.81
C GLU A 108 0.97 7.40 9.54
N ASN A 109 1.81 6.50 9.02
CA ASN A 109 3.19 6.81 8.68
C ASN A 109 3.62 5.97 7.48
N ILE A 110 4.75 6.31 6.88
CA ILE A 110 5.22 5.65 5.66
C ILE A 110 5.51 4.16 5.84
N GLN A 111 5.82 3.72 7.05
CA GLN A 111 6.07 2.31 7.31
C GLN A 111 4.81 1.46 7.10
N ASP A 112 3.64 2.05 7.34
CA ASP A 112 2.38 1.36 7.08
C ASP A 112 2.19 1.07 5.60
N ALA A 113 2.68 1.94 4.73
CA ALA A 113 2.61 1.74 3.29
C ALA A 113 3.51 0.58 2.84
N LYS A 114 4.60 0.35 3.54
CA LYS A 114 5.55 -0.70 3.20
C LYS A 114 5.26 -2.03 3.87
N LYS A 115 4.31 -2.06 4.76
CA LYS A 115 3.97 -3.24 5.54
C LYS A 115 3.51 -4.40 4.64
N GLY A 116 4.10 -5.55 4.83
CA GLY A 116 3.78 -6.74 4.05
C GLY A 116 4.53 -6.86 2.73
N LEU A 117 5.35 -5.86 2.39
CA LEU A 117 6.16 -5.85 1.19
C LEU A 117 7.62 -6.07 1.55
N ILE A 118 8.31 -6.87 0.74
CA ILE A 118 9.73 -7.12 0.89
C ILE A 118 10.44 -6.49 -0.29
N PHE A 119 11.34 -5.56 -0.02
CA PHE A 119 12.04 -4.80 -1.05
C PHE A 119 13.45 -5.33 -1.30
N GLU A 120 14.02 -4.89 -2.41
CA GLU A 120 15.34 -5.33 -2.85
C GLU A 120 16.41 -5.15 -1.79
N ASP A 121 16.37 -4.04 -1.07
CA ASP A 121 17.33 -3.74 -0.02
C ASP A 121 17.33 -4.78 1.10
N GLU A 122 16.16 -5.29 1.43
CA GLU A 122 16.02 -6.30 2.48
C GLU A 122 16.57 -7.65 2.05
N VAL A 123 16.45 -7.97 0.77
CA VAL A 123 16.96 -9.22 0.21
C VAL A 123 18.49 -9.21 0.14
N LYS A 124 19.06 -8.08 -0.25
CA LYS A 124 20.52 -7.95 -0.39
C LYS A 124 21.28 -7.95 0.93
N LYS A 125 20.59 -7.70 2.04
CA LYS A 125 21.20 -7.71 3.36
C LYS A 125 21.39 -9.11 3.94
N LYS A 126 20.85 -10.10 3.29
CA LYS A 126 21.06 -11.49 3.64
C LYS A 126 22.19 -12.05 2.77
#